data_6dd478aa7b35ca75c291de7ba523502b
#
_entry.id   6dd478aa7b35ca75c291de7ba523502b
#
_cell.length_a   1.000
_cell.length_b   1.000
_cell.length_c   1.000
_cell.angle_alpha   90.00
_cell.angle_beta   90.00
_cell.angle_gamma   90.00
#
_symmetry.space_group_name_H-M   'P 1'
#
loop_
_entity.id
_entity.type
_entity.pdbx_description
1 polymer ?
#
loop_
_entity_poly.entity_id
_entity_poly.type
_entity_poly.pdbx_seq_one_letter_code
_entity_poly.pdbx_strand_id
1 'polypeptide(L)'
;MDRRAGEKGDKGRGTVRRLLVINQYYAPDVASTGQYAADICSGLTSYGFEVHVVTGEPSYSINSPDAPDFEILNGVNVYRVPFGNVKGREDNKTRFKGYVRFLRGAWRLARKLLRLRKFDIILTFHNPPFVGLLGALLAKKYKIRFVYIPYDIHPDVLVATGWRIPKLFVWVWGVVNRMVFKVAEKVVVLSEGMKNTLVHGKKVPAEKIEIIPLWGKPELDATSSDNLIREELEVKDGELLLLYAGNMGILHPLDIIIEAAKRLQGKSVKFLFIGDGAKRRYLMERVKNENIEQVSFLPFQPVGKFVQILVSSDACLVTIDKGLENLALPSRIFTFMSAGKPIITIMNPEADVAKIIRENNCGWNVQTSDELAELILNLLKDPIELKQKGKQARKTYLNQFRRDKLIKQYAQLLK
;
A
#
# COMPACT_ATOMS: atom_id res chain seq x y z
N MET A 1 -21.62 49.57 45.21
CA MET A 1 -20.48 49.61 44.29
C MET A 1 -20.30 48.22 43.73
N ASP A 2 -20.60 48.14 42.50
CA ASP A 2 -20.77 46.93 41.71
C ASP A 2 -19.43 46.24 41.35
N ARG A 3 -19.34 44.92 41.57
CA ARG A 3 -18.29 44.08 40.98
C ARG A 3 -18.99 42.96 40.20
N ARG A 4 -19.39 43.27 39.00
CA ARG A 4 -19.68 42.29 37.96
C ARG A 4 -18.60 42.44 36.88
N ALA A 5 -17.54 41.66 36.98
CA ALA A 5 -16.61 41.45 35.89
C ALA A 5 -17.00 40.12 35.21
N GLY A 6 -17.41 40.25 33.94
CA GLY A 6 -18.00 39.18 33.15
C GLY A 6 -17.05 38.06 32.81
N GLU A 7 -17.51 36.87 32.97
CA GLU A 7 -16.99 35.67 32.26
C GLU A 7 -17.31 35.83 30.76
N LYS A 8 -16.31 36.24 30.00
CA LYS A 8 -16.33 36.06 28.55
C LYS A 8 -16.09 34.58 28.27
N GLY A 9 -17.16 33.90 27.91
CA GLY A 9 -17.14 32.51 27.49
C GLY A 9 -16.19 32.29 26.35
N ASP A 10 -15.30 31.32 26.52
CA ASP A 10 -14.45 30.71 25.49
C ASP A 10 -15.34 29.87 24.53
N LYS A 11 -16.04 30.57 23.62
CA LYS A 11 -16.78 29.97 22.52
C LYS A 11 -15.82 29.80 21.34
N GLY A 12 -15.18 28.61 21.21
CA GLY A 12 -14.45 28.33 19.98
C GLY A 12 -13.40 27.23 19.98
N ARG A 13 -13.15 26.51 21.04
CA ARG A 13 -12.32 25.31 20.97
C ARG A 13 -13.21 24.11 20.71
N GLY A 14 -13.36 23.73 19.45
CA GLY A 14 -13.93 22.42 19.09
C GLY A 14 -13.24 21.35 19.91
N THR A 15 -14.01 20.44 20.51
CA THR A 15 -13.47 19.34 21.34
C THR A 15 -12.47 18.53 20.53
N VAL A 16 -11.19 18.56 20.93
CA VAL A 16 -10.12 17.76 20.29
C VAL A 16 -10.50 16.28 20.37
N ARG A 17 -10.69 15.65 19.22
CA ARG A 17 -11.00 14.21 19.16
C ARG A 17 -9.73 13.40 19.32
N ARG A 18 -9.77 12.40 20.21
CA ARG A 18 -8.64 11.50 20.46
C ARG A 18 -8.80 10.19 19.73
N LEU A 19 -7.80 9.87 18.91
CA LEU A 19 -7.73 8.67 18.09
C LEU A 19 -6.67 7.71 18.65
N LEU A 20 -7.08 6.46 18.95
CA LEU A 20 -6.17 5.37 19.25
C LEU A 20 -6.01 4.48 18.04
N VAL A 21 -4.81 4.45 17.46
CA VAL A 21 -4.46 3.61 16.30
C VAL A 21 -3.65 2.41 16.77
N ILE A 22 -3.98 1.22 16.26
CA ILE A 22 -3.22 0.00 16.57
C ILE A 22 -2.84 -0.67 15.27
N ASN A 23 -1.52 -0.76 15.01
CA ASN A 23 -0.96 -1.43 13.84
C ASN A 23 0.44 -1.94 14.16
N GLN A 24 0.82 -3.11 13.64
CA GLN A 24 2.15 -3.68 13.91
C GLN A 24 3.28 -2.79 13.38
N TYR A 25 3.12 -2.25 12.17
CA TYR A 25 4.15 -1.46 11.49
C TYR A 25 3.81 0.03 11.55
N TYR A 26 4.82 0.83 11.85
CA TYR A 26 4.73 2.29 11.82
C TYR A 26 6.12 2.87 11.52
N ALA A 27 6.20 4.13 11.14
CA ALA A 27 7.49 4.80 10.94
C ALA A 27 8.39 4.67 12.19
N PRO A 28 9.70 4.43 12.01
CA PRO A 28 10.51 4.50 10.78
C PRO A 28 10.57 3.18 9.96
N ASP A 29 9.72 2.19 10.25
CA ASP A 29 9.69 0.93 9.52
C ASP A 29 9.28 1.15 8.05
N VAL A 30 9.93 0.42 7.13
CA VAL A 30 9.74 0.57 5.68
C VAL A 30 8.55 -0.21 5.13
N ALA A 31 7.81 -0.92 5.97
CA ALA A 31 6.60 -1.63 5.56
C ALA A 31 5.57 -0.65 4.97
N SER A 32 5.01 -0.97 3.79
CA SER A 32 4.04 -0.12 3.09
C SER A 32 2.87 0.29 3.98
N THR A 33 2.25 -0.68 4.69
CA THR A 33 1.15 -0.40 5.63
C THR A 33 1.57 0.55 6.75
N GLY A 34 2.82 0.44 7.24
CA GLY A 34 3.38 1.33 8.26
C GLY A 34 3.56 2.77 7.76
N GLN A 35 4.01 2.93 6.51
CA GLN A 35 4.18 4.24 5.89
C GLN A 35 2.83 4.95 5.69
N TYR A 36 1.82 4.25 5.15
CA TYR A 36 0.47 4.82 5.01
C TYR A 36 -0.19 5.11 6.36
N ALA A 37 0.01 4.25 7.37
CA ALA A 37 -0.47 4.51 8.72
C ALA A 37 0.16 5.79 9.31
N ALA A 38 1.47 5.99 9.12
CA ALA A 38 2.18 7.19 9.55
C ALA A 38 1.67 8.45 8.83
N ASP A 39 1.45 8.36 7.54
CA ASP A 39 0.90 9.45 6.73
C ASP A 39 -0.53 9.84 7.15
N ILE A 40 -1.40 8.85 7.39
CA ILE A 40 -2.76 9.09 7.88
C ILE A 40 -2.70 9.76 9.26
N CYS A 41 -1.96 9.17 10.20
CA CYS A 41 -1.87 9.67 11.56
C CYS A 41 -1.32 11.10 11.62
N SER A 42 -0.18 11.37 10.94
CA SER A 42 0.40 12.70 10.90
C SER A 42 -0.50 13.71 10.18
N GLY A 43 -1.16 13.31 9.10
CA GLY A 43 -2.08 14.17 8.39
C GLY A 43 -3.31 14.54 9.24
N LEU A 44 -3.85 13.61 10.04
CA LEU A 44 -5.01 13.86 10.90
C LEU A 44 -4.72 14.88 12.01
N THR A 45 -3.47 15.03 12.47
CA THR A 45 -3.11 16.06 13.46
C THR A 45 -3.43 17.48 12.93
N SER A 46 -3.23 17.72 11.63
CA SER A 46 -3.57 18.98 10.98
C SER A 46 -5.08 19.26 10.90
N TYR A 47 -5.91 18.23 11.13
CA TYR A 47 -7.38 18.35 11.20
C TYR A 47 -7.92 18.37 12.64
N GLY A 48 -7.05 18.57 13.63
CA GLY A 48 -7.42 18.73 15.04
C GLY A 48 -7.61 17.43 15.81
N PHE A 49 -7.07 16.30 15.30
CA PHE A 49 -7.04 15.04 16.05
C PHE A 49 -5.79 14.95 16.93
N GLU A 50 -5.96 14.54 18.19
CA GLU A 50 -4.88 14.05 19.06
C GLU A 50 -4.70 12.55 18.78
N VAL A 51 -3.61 12.17 18.12
CA VAL A 51 -3.39 10.81 17.64
C VAL A 51 -2.39 10.07 18.53
N HIS A 52 -2.77 8.89 18.98
CA HIS A 52 -1.95 7.96 19.74
C HIS A 52 -1.85 6.64 18.97
N VAL A 53 -0.63 6.19 18.72
CA VAL A 53 -0.35 4.95 17.97
C VAL A 53 0.29 3.92 18.89
N VAL A 54 -0.27 2.73 18.92
CA VAL A 54 0.35 1.54 19.53
C VAL A 54 0.88 0.67 18.40
N THR A 55 2.19 0.51 18.34
CA THR A 55 2.88 -0.21 17.25
C THR A 55 3.93 -1.17 17.79
N GLY A 56 4.52 -2.00 16.93
CA GLY A 56 5.69 -2.82 17.25
C GLY A 56 7.00 -2.04 17.13
N GLU A 57 8.07 -2.62 17.62
CA GLU A 57 9.43 -2.20 17.26
C GLU A 57 9.63 -2.34 15.75
N PRO A 58 10.45 -1.49 15.10
CA PRO A 58 10.76 -1.63 13.68
C PRO A 58 11.39 -3.01 13.40
N SER A 59 10.76 -3.77 12.50
CA SER A 59 11.10 -5.19 12.31
C SER A 59 10.92 -5.72 10.89
N TYR A 60 10.43 -4.92 9.95
CA TYR A 60 10.13 -5.37 8.59
C TYR A 60 11.38 -5.75 7.80
N SER A 61 12.49 -5.05 8.01
CA SER A 61 13.78 -5.30 7.37
C SER A 61 14.84 -5.67 8.40
N ILE A 62 15.84 -6.45 8.00
CA ILE A 62 17.03 -6.74 8.83
C ILE A 62 17.74 -5.43 9.23
N ASN A 63 17.71 -4.43 8.35
CA ASN A 63 18.30 -3.11 8.55
C ASN A 63 17.28 -2.09 9.09
N SER A 64 16.15 -2.54 9.69
CA SER A 64 15.22 -1.61 10.33
C SER A 64 15.93 -0.85 11.44
N PRO A 65 15.84 0.50 11.47
CA PRO A 65 16.47 1.31 12.51
C PRO A 65 15.87 1.03 13.88
N ASP A 66 16.65 1.21 14.92
CA ASP A 66 16.12 1.17 16.29
C ASP A 66 15.27 2.42 16.54
N ALA A 67 14.25 2.29 17.38
CA ALA A 67 13.36 3.38 17.74
C ALA A 67 12.96 3.28 19.23
N PRO A 68 12.76 4.41 19.93
CA PRO A 68 12.43 4.40 21.36
C PRO A 68 11.03 3.83 21.62
N ASP A 69 10.80 3.35 22.86
CA ASP A 69 9.50 2.82 23.29
C ASP A 69 8.37 3.86 23.20
N PHE A 70 8.73 5.14 23.39
CA PHE A 70 7.83 6.28 23.22
C PHE A 70 8.53 7.45 22.57
N GLU A 71 7.86 8.05 21.61
CA GLU A 71 8.28 9.32 21.00
C GLU A 71 7.06 10.11 20.50
N ILE A 72 7.26 11.39 20.22
CA ILE A 72 6.33 12.22 19.45
C ILE A 72 6.92 12.38 18.05
N LEU A 73 6.31 11.72 17.06
CA LEU A 73 6.77 11.73 15.68
C LEU A 73 5.76 12.47 14.80
N ASN A 74 6.14 13.59 14.20
CA ASN A 74 5.26 14.43 13.37
C ASN A 74 3.90 14.77 14.04
N GLY A 75 3.95 15.12 15.35
CA GLY A 75 2.76 15.46 16.13
C GLY A 75 1.94 14.27 16.63
N VAL A 76 2.38 13.05 16.39
CA VAL A 76 1.72 11.79 16.79
C VAL A 76 2.43 11.18 17.98
N ASN A 77 1.68 10.79 19.02
CA ASN A 77 2.20 10.07 20.18
C ASN A 77 2.37 8.58 19.82
N VAL A 78 3.59 8.12 19.63
CA VAL A 78 3.93 6.76 19.21
C VAL A 78 4.42 5.94 20.39
N TYR A 79 3.76 4.84 20.69
CA TYR A 79 4.11 3.88 21.75
C TYR A 79 4.47 2.55 21.10
N ARG A 80 5.67 2.04 21.39
CA ARG A 80 6.12 0.76 20.83
C ARG A 80 6.04 -0.36 21.85
N VAL A 81 5.67 -1.53 21.39
CA VAL A 81 5.68 -2.76 22.20
C VAL A 81 6.72 -3.71 21.63
N PRO A 82 7.42 -4.46 22.49
CA PRO A 82 8.41 -5.41 22.02
C PRO A 82 7.80 -6.45 21.07
N PHE A 83 8.40 -6.59 19.89
CA PHE A 83 8.05 -7.62 18.93
C PHE A 83 8.95 -8.85 19.08
N GLY A 84 10.09 -8.68 19.74
CA GLY A 84 11.16 -9.65 19.91
C GLY A 84 12.22 -9.48 18.84
N ASN A 85 13.32 -10.24 18.92
CA ASN A 85 14.44 -10.15 17.98
C ASN A 85 14.10 -10.66 16.57
N VAL A 86 12.88 -10.36 16.08
CA VAL A 86 12.40 -10.75 14.76
C VAL A 86 12.66 -9.58 13.82
N LYS A 87 13.78 -9.60 13.12
CA LYS A 87 14.09 -8.61 12.07
C LYS A 87 14.09 -9.31 10.70
N GLY A 88 13.35 -8.72 9.74
CA GLY A 88 13.29 -9.22 8.37
C GLY A 88 12.29 -10.37 8.15
N ARG A 89 12.50 -11.10 7.03
CA ARG A 89 11.64 -12.23 6.63
C ARG A 89 12.14 -13.54 7.25
N GLU A 90 11.99 -13.69 8.56
CA GLU A 90 12.29 -14.93 9.25
C GLU A 90 11.25 -16.04 8.94
N ASP A 91 11.53 -17.26 9.48
CA ASP A 91 10.62 -18.39 9.32
C ASP A 91 9.22 -18.11 9.87
N ASN A 92 8.22 -18.86 9.38
CA ASN A 92 6.83 -18.65 9.73
C ASN A 92 6.52 -18.84 11.23
N LYS A 93 7.29 -19.70 11.92
CA LYS A 93 7.07 -19.97 13.37
C LYS A 93 7.53 -18.78 14.21
N THR A 94 8.68 -18.20 13.89
CA THR A 94 9.24 -17.03 14.56
C THR A 94 8.34 -15.81 14.34
N ARG A 95 7.87 -15.61 13.10
CA ARG A 95 6.88 -14.56 12.78
C ARG A 95 5.58 -14.73 13.58
N PHE A 96 5.05 -15.93 13.67
CA PHE A 96 3.83 -16.19 14.44
C PHE A 96 4.01 -15.87 15.93
N LYS A 97 5.13 -16.27 16.53
CA LYS A 97 5.47 -15.91 17.92
C LYS A 97 5.54 -14.39 18.10
N GLY A 98 6.12 -13.67 17.15
CA GLY A 98 6.15 -12.21 17.10
C GLY A 98 4.74 -11.61 17.08
N TYR A 99 3.84 -12.11 16.24
CA TYR A 99 2.46 -11.65 16.18
C TYR A 99 1.72 -11.82 17.52
N VAL A 100 1.87 -12.97 18.18
CA VAL A 100 1.25 -13.22 19.50
C VAL A 100 1.83 -12.27 20.54
N ARG A 101 3.15 -12.05 20.54
CA ARG A 101 3.81 -11.12 21.47
C ARG A 101 3.32 -9.70 21.27
N PHE A 102 3.27 -9.23 20.01
CA PHE A 102 2.72 -7.92 19.66
C PHE A 102 1.27 -7.77 20.13
N LEU A 103 0.39 -8.69 19.79
CA LEU A 103 -1.03 -8.60 20.15
C LEU A 103 -1.23 -8.54 21.67
N ARG A 104 -0.46 -9.32 22.44
CA ARG A 104 -0.50 -9.27 23.92
C ARG A 104 0.03 -7.95 24.47
N GLY A 105 1.14 -7.45 23.94
CA GLY A 105 1.72 -6.16 24.30
C GLY A 105 0.79 -5.00 23.96
N ALA A 106 0.29 -4.97 22.75
CA ALA A 106 -0.65 -3.96 22.26
C ALA A 106 -1.97 -3.95 23.08
N TRP A 107 -2.50 -5.13 23.41
CA TRP A 107 -3.67 -5.24 24.29
C TRP A 107 -3.44 -4.60 25.66
N ARG A 108 -2.30 -4.92 26.32
CA ARG A 108 -1.97 -4.37 27.64
C ARG A 108 -1.78 -2.86 27.58
N LEU A 109 -1.02 -2.39 26.62
CA LEU A 109 -0.71 -0.98 26.46
C LEU A 109 -1.94 -0.16 26.06
N ALA A 110 -2.72 -0.60 25.08
CA ALA A 110 -3.96 0.06 24.69
C ALA A 110 -4.95 0.15 25.88
N ARG A 111 -5.10 -0.93 26.67
CA ARG A 111 -5.93 -0.88 27.89
C ARG A 111 -5.41 0.11 28.94
N LYS A 112 -4.09 0.24 29.08
CA LYS A 112 -3.49 1.24 29.97
C LYS A 112 -3.85 2.66 29.50
N LEU A 113 -3.68 2.94 28.22
CA LEU A 113 -4.01 4.24 27.64
C LEU A 113 -5.51 4.56 27.77
N LEU A 114 -6.40 3.60 27.45
CA LEU A 114 -7.86 3.73 27.55
C LEU A 114 -8.38 3.92 28.96
N ARG A 115 -7.61 3.56 29.99
CA ARG A 115 -7.93 3.84 31.40
C ARG A 115 -7.45 5.21 31.85
N LEU A 116 -6.34 5.68 31.29
CA LEU A 116 -5.72 6.95 31.68
C LEU A 116 -6.31 8.15 30.95
N ARG A 117 -6.85 7.93 29.73
CA ARG A 117 -7.37 9.00 28.86
C ARG A 117 -8.65 8.56 28.17
N LYS A 118 -9.55 9.51 27.93
CA LYS A 118 -10.74 9.27 27.11
C LYS A 118 -10.37 9.34 25.62
N PHE A 119 -10.72 8.30 24.87
CA PHE A 119 -10.58 8.23 23.42
C PHE A 119 -11.98 8.20 22.79
N ASP A 120 -12.09 8.78 21.60
CA ASP A 120 -13.34 8.85 20.85
C ASP A 120 -13.42 7.74 19.80
N ILE A 121 -12.26 7.35 19.23
CA ILE A 121 -12.19 6.40 18.13
C ILE A 121 -11.01 5.45 18.33
N ILE A 122 -11.23 4.17 18.03
CA ILE A 122 -10.19 3.17 17.83
C ILE A 122 -10.12 2.86 16.35
N LEU A 123 -8.91 2.90 15.77
CA LEU A 123 -8.65 2.56 14.39
C LEU A 123 -7.62 1.44 14.33
N THR A 124 -7.89 0.39 13.55
CA THR A 124 -6.90 -0.66 13.29
C THR A 124 -6.77 -0.91 11.81
N PHE A 125 -5.55 -1.26 11.39
CA PHE A 125 -5.29 -1.81 10.08
C PHE A 125 -5.42 -3.34 10.12
N HIS A 126 -4.81 -4.06 9.17
CA HIS A 126 -4.91 -5.52 9.07
C HIS A 126 -3.66 -6.27 9.57
N ASN A 127 -2.57 -5.56 9.88
CA ASN A 127 -1.31 -6.14 10.35
C ASN A 127 -1.06 -5.95 11.84
N PRO A 128 -0.74 -7.03 12.58
CA PRO A 128 -0.71 -8.42 12.13
C PRO A 128 -2.12 -9.00 11.99
N PRO A 129 -2.26 -10.24 11.47
CA PRO A 129 -3.53 -10.97 11.53
C PRO A 129 -4.16 -10.87 12.93
N PHE A 130 -5.50 -10.70 12.98
CA PHE A 130 -6.30 -10.54 14.20
C PHE A 130 -6.15 -9.21 14.97
N VAL A 131 -5.36 -8.24 14.50
CA VAL A 131 -5.33 -6.90 15.14
C VAL A 131 -6.71 -6.22 15.07
N GLY A 132 -7.49 -6.45 14.02
CA GLY A 132 -8.89 -6.00 13.93
C GLY A 132 -9.77 -6.56 15.05
N LEU A 133 -9.58 -7.83 15.45
CA LEU A 133 -10.28 -8.42 16.60
C LEU A 133 -9.90 -7.72 17.89
N LEU A 134 -8.61 -7.42 18.08
CA LEU A 134 -8.13 -6.67 19.25
C LEU A 134 -8.83 -5.30 19.34
N GLY A 135 -8.88 -4.56 18.22
CA GLY A 135 -9.58 -3.27 18.14
C GLY A 135 -11.07 -3.39 18.44
N ALA A 136 -11.76 -4.35 17.85
CA ALA A 136 -13.18 -4.60 18.04
C ALA A 136 -13.52 -4.95 19.52
N LEU A 137 -12.71 -5.79 20.16
CA LEU A 137 -12.90 -6.15 21.58
C LEU A 137 -12.69 -4.94 22.51
N LEU A 138 -11.68 -4.12 22.25
CA LEU A 138 -11.44 -2.89 23.00
C LEU A 138 -12.59 -1.89 22.79
N ALA A 139 -13.00 -1.68 21.54
CA ALA A 139 -14.09 -0.76 21.21
C ALA A 139 -15.41 -1.15 21.90
N LYS A 140 -15.76 -2.44 21.85
CA LYS A 140 -16.95 -2.97 22.55
C LYS A 140 -16.85 -2.80 24.07
N LYS A 141 -15.66 -3.10 24.65
CA LYS A 141 -15.45 -3.01 26.09
C LYS A 141 -15.55 -1.59 26.63
N TYR A 142 -14.97 -0.62 25.90
CA TYR A 142 -14.91 0.78 26.34
C TYR A 142 -16.00 1.66 25.70
N LYS A 143 -16.88 1.06 24.87
CA LYS A 143 -17.98 1.76 24.14
C LYS A 143 -17.47 2.92 23.29
N ILE A 144 -16.41 2.67 22.51
CA ILE A 144 -15.71 3.62 21.65
C ILE A 144 -16.03 3.25 20.18
N ARG A 145 -16.15 4.26 19.30
CA ARG A 145 -16.30 4.08 17.86
C ARG A 145 -15.11 3.27 17.32
N PHE A 146 -15.38 2.35 16.38
CA PHE A 146 -14.33 1.49 15.80
C PHE A 146 -14.32 1.59 14.28
N VAL A 147 -13.15 1.92 13.73
CA VAL A 147 -12.90 1.95 12.28
C VAL A 147 -11.85 0.90 11.95
N TYR A 148 -12.13 0.08 10.93
CA TYR A 148 -11.24 -0.98 10.47
C TYR A 148 -10.78 -0.73 9.04
N ILE A 149 -9.47 -0.85 8.79
CA ILE A 149 -8.84 -0.61 7.48
C ILE A 149 -8.15 -1.89 7.00
N PRO A 150 -8.86 -2.83 6.34
CA PRO A 150 -8.24 -4.00 5.72
C PRO A 150 -7.65 -3.64 4.36
N TYR A 151 -6.33 -3.38 4.29
CA TYR A 151 -5.65 -3.22 3.00
C TYR A 151 -5.53 -4.54 2.22
N ASP A 152 -5.59 -5.67 2.91
CA ASP A 152 -5.67 -7.02 2.36
C ASP A 152 -6.83 -7.77 3.00
N ILE A 153 -7.63 -8.46 2.21
CA ILE A 153 -8.77 -9.24 2.71
C ILE A 153 -8.29 -10.64 3.10
N HIS A 154 -7.87 -10.79 4.35
CA HIS A 154 -7.51 -12.09 4.91
C HIS A 154 -8.74 -12.87 5.40
N PRO A 155 -8.73 -14.21 5.38
CA PRO A 155 -7.69 -15.11 4.85
C PRO A 155 -7.69 -15.28 3.33
N ASP A 156 -8.59 -14.62 2.61
CA ASP A 156 -8.86 -14.84 1.19
C ASP A 156 -7.59 -14.63 0.35
N VAL A 157 -6.78 -13.59 0.62
CA VAL A 157 -5.48 -13.39 -0.03
C VAL A 157 -4.58 -14.60 0.16
N LEU A 158 -4.49 -15.16 1.37
CA LEU A 158 -3.63 -16.32 1.64
C LEU A 158 -4.11 -17.58 0.92
N VAL A 159 -5.41 -17.79 0.83
CA VAL A 159 -6.00 -18.92 0.09
C VAL A 159 -5.74 -18.75 -1.41
N ALA A 160 -6.00 -17.58 -1.96
CA ALA A 160 -5.74 -17.26 -3.37
C ALA A 160 -4.27 -17.39 -3.76
N THR A 161 -3.35 -17.15 -2.81
CA THR A 161 -1.91 -17.31 -3.01
C THR A 161 -1.43 -18.77 -2.92
N GLY A 162 -2.35 -19.72 -2.82
CA GLY A 162 -2.04 -21.15 -2.79
C GLY A 162 -1.48 -21.66 -1.45
N TRP A 163 -1.57 -20.87 -0.39
CA TRP A 163 -1.18 -21.34 0.95
C TRP A 163 -2.13 -22.46 1.40
N ARG A 164 -1.55 -23.60 1.75
CA ARG A 164 -2.31 -24.74 2.29
C ARG A 164 -2.71 -24.47 3.75
N ILE A 165 -3.80 -23.74 3.94
CA ILE A 165 -4.37 -23.44 5.26
C ILE A 165 -5.47 -24.46 5.55
N PRO A 166 -5.48 -25.10 6.75
CA PRO A 166 -6.56 -26.01 7.12
C PRO A 166 -7.94 -25.34 7.02
N LYS A 167 -8.91 -26.00 6.40
CA LYS A 167 -10.27 -25.45 6.19
C LYS A 167 -10.92 -24.95 7.49
N LEU A 168 -10.71 -25.67 8.59
CA LEU A 168 -11.19 -25.26 9.92
C LEU A 168 -10.62 -23.91 10.34
N PHE A 169 -9.32 -23.66 10.09
CA PHE A 169 -8.68 -22.37 10.43
C PHE A 169 -9.22 -21.23 9.56
N VAL A 170 -9.43 -21.47 8.26
CA VAL A 170 -10.08 -20.50 7.36
C VAL A 170 -11.48 -20.15 7.85
N TRP A 171 -12.26 -21.17 8.27
CA TRP A 171 -13.59 -20.98 8.81
C TRP A 171 -13.58 -20.16 10.11
N VAL A 172 -12.72 -20.52 11.08
CA VAL A 172 -12.55 -19.77 12.34
C VAL A 172 -12.17 -18.31 12.05
N TRP A 173 -11.23 -18.08 11.15
CA TRP A 173 -10.83 -16.72 10.76
C TRP A 173 -12.00 -15.97 10.12
N GLY A 174 -12.79 -16.64 9.28
CA GLY A 174 -14.02 -16.06 8.72
C GLY A 174 -15.03 -15.66 9.81
N VAL A 175 -15.18 -16.45 10.88
CA VAL A 175 -16.03 -16.11 12.03
C VAL A 175 -15.47 -14.87 12.75
N VAL A 176 -14.17 -14.83 13.01
CA VAL A 176 -13.51 -13.67 13.64
C VAL A 176 -13.72 -12.41 12.79
N ASN A 177 -13.51 -12.49 11.48
CA ASN A 177 -13.72 -11.34 10.60
C ASN A 177 -15.17 -10.83 10.63
N ARG A 178 -16.16 -11.75 10.64
CA ARG A 178 -17.58 -11.35 10.80
C ARG A 178 -17.82 -10.58 12.09
N MET A 179 -17.19 -10.99 13.20
CA MET A 179 -17.27 -10.23 14.46
C MET A 179 -16.64 -8.84 14.34
N VAL A 180 -15.47 -8.74 13.71
CA VAL A 180 -14.77 -7.47 13.47
C VAL A 180 -15.66 -6.52 12.65
N PHE A 181 -16.16 -6.99 11.49
CA PHE A 181 -17.03 -6.19 10.63
C PHE A 181 -18.36 -5.80 11.29
N LYS A 182 -18.92 -6.68 12.12
CA LYS A 182 -20.15 -6.37 12.88
C LYS A 182 -19.94 -5.22 13.85
N VAL A 183 -18.82 -5.21 14.58
CA VAL A 183 -18.47 -4.18 15.57
C VAL A 183 -18.01 -2.89 14.92
N ALA A 184 -17.33 -2.96 13.77
CA ALA A 184 -16.89 -1.78 13.05
C ALA A 184 -18.07 -0.88 12.68
N GLU A 185 -17.97 0.40 13.02
CA GLU A 185 -18.88 1.44 12.54
C GLU A 185 -18.63 1.71 11.06
N LYS A 186 -17.36 1.83 10.68
CA LYS A 186 -16.91 1.98 9.30
C LYS A 186 -15.76 1.03 8.98
N VAL A 187 -15.74 0.57 7.74
CA VAL A 187 -14.67 -0.25 7.15
C VAL A 187 -14.14 0.50 5.93
N VAL A 188 -12.84 0.81 5.92
CA VAL A 188 -12.22 1.52 4.79
C VAL A 188 -11.47 0.53 3.92
N VAL A 189 -11.85 0.47 2.65
CA VAL A 189 -11.21 -0.36 1.62
C VAL A 189 -10.60 0.51 0.52
N LEU A 190 -9.76 -0.09 -0.34
CA LEU A 190 -8.98 0.65 -1.33
C LEU A 190 -9.66 0.76 -2.69
N SER A 191 -10.68 -0.07 -2.96
CA SER A 191 -11.25 -0.19 -4.30
C SER A 191 -12.69 -0.73 -4.27
N GLU A 192 -13.41 -0.56 -5.39
CA GLU A 192 -14.76 -1.11 -5.57
C GLU A 192 -14.78 -2.64 -5.55
N GLY A 193 -13.76 -3.31 -6.12
CA GLY A 193 -13.67 -4.77 -6.08
C GLY A 193 -13.51 -5.29 -4.65
N MET A 194 -12.71 -4.62 -3.81
CA MET A 194 -12.61 -4.95 -2.39
C MET A 194 -13.95 -4.73 -1.66
N LYS A 195 -14.66 -3.63 -1.95
CA LYS A 195 -16.00 -3.37 -1.41
C LYS A 195 -16.97 -4.47 -1.81
N ASN A 196 -17.01 -4.83 -3.10
CA ASN A 196 -17.86 -5.89 -3.61
C ASN A 196 -17.56 -7.25 -2.95
N THR A 197 -16.27 -7.56 -2.73
CA THR A 197 -15.84 -8.76 -2.01
C THR A 197 -16.36 -8.77 -0.57
N LEU A 198 -16.35 -7.63 0.13
CA LEU A 198 -16.88 -7.54 1.49
C LEU A 198 -18.41 -7.62 1.50
N VAL A 199 -19.11 -6.93 0.61
CA VAL A 199 -20.58 -6.91 0.54
C VAL A 199 -21.11 -8.30 0.17
N HIS A 200 -20.66 -8.86 -0.93
CA HIS A 200 -21.19 -10.11 -1.47
C HIS A 200 -20.58 -11.35 -0.80
N GLY A 201 -19.28 -11.34 -0.54
CA GLY A 201 -18.56 -12.48 0.03
C GLY A 201 -18.62 -12.55 1.56
N LYS A 202 -18.58 -11.41 2.27
CA LYS A 202 -18.55 -11.38 3.75
C LYS A 202 -19.83 -10.83 4.37
N LYS A 203 -20.82 -10.41 3.55
CA LYS A 203 -22.13 -9.86 3.97
C LYS A 203 -21.98 -8.62 4.87
N VAL A 204 -20.97 -7.78 4.60
CA VAL A 204 -20.82 -6.50 5.26
C VAL A 204 -21.79 -5.50 4.64
N PRO A 205 -22.59 -4.76 5.42
CA PRO A 205 -23.50 -3.75 4.89
C PRO A 205 -22.75 -2.68 4.10
N ALA A 206 -23.23 -2.36 2.90
CA ALA A 206 -22.55 -1.44 1.97
C ALA A 206 -22.35 -0.03 2.56
N GLU A 207 -23.30 0.42 3.39
CA GLU A 207 -23.27 1.73 4.08
C GLU A 207 -22.16 1.85 5.14
N LYS A 208 -21.61 0.73 5.59
CA LYS A 208 -20.45 0.72 6.48
C LYS A 208 -19.12 0.85 5.72
N ILE A 209 -19.12 0.60 4.42
CA ILE A 209 -17.88 0.53 3.63
C ILE A 209 -17.62 1.85 2.93
N GLU A 210 -16.47 2.44 3.22
CA GLU A 210 -15.96 3.62 2.54
C GLU A 210 -14.77 3.24 1.66
N ILE A 211 -14.68 3.83 0.47
CA ILE A 211 -13.55 3.60 -0.43
C ILE A 211 -12.64 4.81 -0.35
N ILE A 212 -11.46 4.60 0.23
CA ILE A 212 -10.39 5.59 0.25
C ILE A 212 -9.14 4.92 -0.30
N PRO A 213 -8.77 5.18 -1.55
CA PRO A 213 -7.60 4.58 -2.17
C PRO A 213 -6.30 5.03 -1.53
N LEU A 214 -5.19 4.46 -1.98
CA LEU A 214 -3.86 4.89 -1.58
C LEU A 214 -3.38 6.04 -2.47
N TRP A 215 -2.25 6.65 -2.09
CA TRP A 215 -1.61 7.75 -2.83
C TRP A 215 -0.19 7.42 -3.23
N GLY A 216 0.34 8.16 -4.18
CA GLY A 216 1.76 8.12 -4.54
C GLY A 216 2.64 8.82 -3.52
N LYS A 217 3.94 8.62 -3.63
CA LYS A 217 4.91 9.34 -2.80
C LYS A 217 4.97 10.82 -3.22
N PRO A 218 4.84 11.77 -2.28
CA PRO A 218 4.80 13.21 -2.59
C PRO A 218 6.12 13.76 -3.14
N GLU A 219 7.24 13.10 -2.87
CA GLU A 219 8.59 13.53 -3.28
C GLU A 219 8.81 13.49 -4.81
N LEU A 220 7.82 13.01 -5.58
CA LEU A 220 7.88 12.87 -7.03
C LEU A 220 7.36 14.10 -7.79
N ASP A 221 7.31 15.29 -7.15
CA ASP A 221 6.94 16.51 -7.85
C ASP A 221 8.02 16.87 -8.89
N ALA A 222 7.77 16.40 -10.12
CA ALA A 222 8.36 16.85 -11.38
C ALA A 222 9.88 17.10 -11.40
N THR A 223 10.65 16.02 -11.36
CA THR A 223 12.02 16.09 -11.86
C THR A 223 12.02 15.73 -13.36
N SER A 224 12.77 16.50 -14.16
CA SER A 224 13.06 16.19 -15.56
C SER A 224 13.75 14.83 -15.68
N SER A 225 13.53 14.11 -16.78
CA SER A 225 14.32 12.93 -17.12
C SER A 225 15.81 13.29 -17.09
N ASP A 226 16.61 12.47 -16.42
CA ASP A 226 18.05 12.64 -16.33
C ASP A 226 18.71 11.71 -17.36
N ASN A 227 19.36 12.31 -18.37
CA ASN A 227 20.05 11.53 -19.40
C ASN A 227 21.19 10.68 -18.80
N LEU A 228 21.84 11.14 -17.73
CA LEU A 228 22.90 10.40 -17.06
C LEU A 228 22.40 9.04 -16.50
N ILE A 229 21.15 9.01 -16.05
CA ILE A 229 20.55 7.74 -15.59
C ILE A 229 20.30 6.78 -16.75
N ARG A 230 19.90 7.28 -17.92
CA ARG A 230 19.71 6.42 -19.08
C ARG A 230 21.04 5.87 -19.58
N GLU A 231 22.10 6.66 -19.57
CA GLU A 231 23.47 6.20 -19.87
C GLU A 231 23.97 5.16 -18.86
N GLU A 232 23.80 5.41 -17.55
CA GLU A 232 24.16 4.44 -16.50
C GLU A 232 23.40 3.11 -16.65
N LEU A 233 22.16 3.16 -17.11
CA LEU A 233 21.34 1.99 -17.39
C LEU A 233 21.61 1.41 -18.77
N GLU A 234 22.57 1.95 -19.53
CA GLU A 234 22.90 1.52 -20.91
C GLU A 234 21.67 1.54 -21.83
N VAL A 235 20.79 2.55 -21.70
CA VAL A 235 19.64 2.73 -22.57
C VAL A 235 20.08 3.59 -23.75
N LYS A 236 19.96 3.05 -24.95
CA LYS A 236 20.37 3.72 -26.20
C LYS A 236 19.40 4.84 -26.58
N ASP A 237 19.86 5.77 -27.42
CA ASP A 237 19.00 6.80 -27.97
C ASP A 237 17.87 6.18 -28.81
N GLY A 238 16.64 6.65 -28.56
CA GLY A 238 15.45 6.10 -29.19
C GLY A 238 14.97 4.74 -28.67
N GLU A 239 15.66 4.17 -27.68
CA GLU A 239 15.24 2.94 -27.02
C GLU A 239 14.20 3.20 -25.94
N LEU A 240 13.12 2.44 -25.89
CA LEU A 240 12.12 2.52 -24.82
C LEU A 240 12.61 1.82 -23.55
N LEU A 241 12.54 2.51 -22.42
CA LEU A 241 12.82 1.94 -21.10
C LEU A 241 11.51 1.61 -20.35
N LEU A 242 11.21 0.33 -20.21
CA LEU A 242 10.05 -0.19 -19.50
C LEU A 242 10.44 -0.65 -18.09
N LEU A 243 9.82 -0.07 -17.06
CA LEU A 243 10.16 -0.29 -15.67
C LEU A 243 9.16 -1.20 -14.95
N TYR A 244 9.60 -2.32 -14.43
CA TYR A 244 8.92 -3.05 -13.36
C TYR A 244 9.60 -2.76 -12.03
N ALA A 245 8.87 -2.24 -11.03
CA ALA A 245 9.44 -1.96 -9.72
C ALA A 245 8.59 -2.54 -8.60
N GLY A 246 9.18 -3.39 -7.76
CA GLY A 246 8.52 -3.95 -6.57
C GLY A 246 8.91 -5.39 -6.26
N ASN A 247 8.04 -6.07 -5.50
CA ASN A 247 8.26 -7.46 -5.11
C ASN A 247 8.10 -8.40 -6.32
N MET A 248 9.14 -9.19 -6.59
CA MET A 248 9.11 -10.28 -7.59
C MET A 248 8.61 -11.57 -6.92
N GLY A 249 7.42 -11.49 -6.35
CA GLY A 249 6.78 -12.60 -5.63
C GLY A 249 6.17 -13.66 -6.54
N ILE A 250 5.82 -14.79 -5.95
CA ILE A 250 5.19 -15.92 -6.66
C ILE A 250 3.89 -15.51 -7.35
N LEU A 251 3.19 -14.55 -6.78
CA LEU A 251 1.88 -14.08 -7.24
C LEU A 251 1.92 -13.13 -8.45
N HIS A 252 3.10 -12.73 -8.88
CA HIS A 252 3.24 -11.84 -10.03
C HIS A 252 3.60 -12.67 -11.27
N PRO A 253 2.78 -12.66 -12.34
CA PRO A 253 3.04 -13.40 -13.59
C PRO A 253 4.14 -12.71 -14.42
N LEU A 254 5.33 -12.52 -13.83
CA LEU A 254 6.46 -11.82 -14.46
C LEU A 254 7.02 -12.57 -15.67
N ASP A 255 6.74 -13.86 -15.76
CA ASP A 255 7.10 -14.69 -16.92
C ASP A 255 6.51 -14.15 -18.23
N ILE A 256 5.32 -13.51 -18.18
CA ILE A 256 4.69 -12.84 -19.34
C ILE A 256 5.60 -11.72 -19.88
N ILE A 257 6.22 -10.95 -18.98
CA ILE A 257 7.10 -9.85 -19.38
C ILE A 257 8.39 -10.40 -19.99
N ILE A 258 8.96 -11.46 -19.42
CA ILE A 258 10.18 -12.09 -19.96
C ILE A 258 9.91 -12.69 -21.34
N GLU A 259 8.76 -13.35 -21.51
CA GLU A 259 8.39 -13.93 -22.79
C GLU A 259 8.16 -12.84 -23.87
N ALA A 260 7.51 -11.73 -23.52
CA ALA A 260 7.36 -10.60 -24.42
C ALA A 260 8.73 -9.98 -24.78
N ALA A 261 9.64 -9.85 -23.81
CA ALA A 261 11.00 -9.38 -24.05
C ALA A 261 11.74 -10.29 -25.04
N LYS A 262 11.63 -11.61 -24.87
CA LYS A 262 12.21 -12.57 -25.81
C LYS A 262 11.73 -12.39 -27.23
N ARG A 263 10.41 -12.14 -27.44
CA ARG A 263 9.81 -11.88 -28.75
C ARG A 263 10.27 -10.55 -29.37
N LEU A 264 10.70 -9.63 -28.54
CA LEU A 264 11.18 -8.29 -28.93
C LEU A 264 12.70 -8.22 -29.09
N GLN A 265 13.42 -9.35 -29.14
CA GLN A 265 14.86 -9.35 -29.37
C GLN A 265 15.22 -8.59 -30.66
N GLY A 266 16.26 -7.75 -30.59
CA GLY A 266 16.66 -6.87 -31.68
C GLY A 266 15.80 -5.64 -31.92
N LYS A 267 14.78 -5.37 -31.09
CA LYS A 267 13.99 -4.12 -31.10
C LYS A 267 14.56 -3.12 -30.09
N SER A 268 14.31 -1.84 -30.31
CA SER A 268 14.79 -0.73 -29.47
C SER A 268 13.99 -0.61 -28.16
N VAL A 269 14.04 -1.62 -27.32
CA VAL A 269 13.34 -1.66 -26.02
C VAL A 269 14.20 -2.34 -24.97
N LYS A 270 14.24 -1.76 -23.77
CA LYS A 270 14.89 -2.31 -22.58
C LYS A 270 13.89 -2.49 -21.46
N PHE A 271 13.96 -3.62 -20.76
CA PHE A 271 13.16 -3.95 -19.61
C PHE A 271 14.01 -3.91 -18.36
N LEU A 272 13.63 -3.07 -17.41
CA LEU A 272 14.32 -2.93 -16.14
C LEU A 272 13.45 -3.43 -15.00
N PHE A 273 13.95 -4.43 -14.26
CA PHE A 273 13.31 -4.94 -13.05
C PHE A 273 14.06 -4.41 -11.83
N ILE A 274 13.33 -3.69 -10.95
CA ILE A 274 13.88 -3.19 -9.67
C ILE A 274 13.16 -3.86 -8.51
N GLY A 275 13.92 -4.49 -7.62
CA GLY A 275 13.37 -5.08 -6.41
C GLY A 275 13.93 -6.44 -6.09
N ASP A 276 13.20 -7.18 -5.26
CA ASP A 276 13.56 -8.52 -4.81
C ASP A 276 12.29 -9.38 -4.67
N GLY A 277 12.46 -10.67 -4.45
CA GLY A 277 11.37 -11.61 -4.24
C GLY A 277 11.70 -13.02 -4.67
N ALA A 278 10.77 -13.95 -4.35
CA ALA A 278 11.00 -15.39 -4.54
C ALA A 278 11.27 -15.80 -6.00
N LYS A 279 10.74 -15.04 -6.99
CA LYS A 279 10.98 -15.31 -8.43
C LYS A 279 12.26 -14.66 -8.97
N ARG A 280 12.89 -13.71 -8.26
CA ARG A 280 14.00 -12.93 -8.82
C ARG A 280 15.12 -13.82 -9.39
N ARG A 281 15.60 -14.77 -8.60
CA ARG A 281 16.67 -15.68 -9.03
C ARG A 281 16.27 -16.49 -10.27
N TYR A 282 15.09 -17.09 -10.24
CA TYR A 282 14.55 -17.85 -11.37
C TYR A 282 14.48 -17.01 -12.66
N LEU A 283 13.95 -15.78 -12.58
CA LEU A 283 13.86 -14.88 -13.74
C LEU A 283 15.24 -14.50 -14.29
N MET A 284 16.21 -14.23 -13.41
CA MET A 284 17.59 -13.93 -13.83
C MET A 284 18.25 -15.12 -14.52
N GLU A 285 18.08 -16.32 -13.98
CA GLU A 285 18.60 -17.56 -14.58
C GLU A 285 17.94 -17.82 -15.95
N ARG A 286 16.64 -17.59 -16.07
CA ARG A 286 15.89 -17.72 -17.32
C ARG A 286 16.41 -16.74 -18.38
N VAL A 287 16.52 -15.46 -18.04
CA VAL A 287 17.03 -14.40 -18.94
C VAL A 287 18.43 -14.75 -19.46
N LYS A 288 19.31 -15.22 -18.57
CA LYS A 288 20.67 -15.66 -18.93
C LYS A 288 20.67 -16.86 -19.87
N ASN A 289 19.91 -17.90 -19.53
CA ASN A 289 19.89 -19.16 -20.30
C ASN A 289 19.25 -18.99 -21.69
N GLU A 290 18.30 -18.06 -21.80
CA GLU A 290 17.58 -17.76 -23.07
C GLU A 290 18.26 -16.60 -23.85
N ASN A 291 19.39 -16.06 -23.37
CA ASN A 291 20.15 -14.95 -23.96
C ASN A 291 19.28 -13.72 -24.30
N ILE A 292 18.45 -13.29 -23.32
CA ILE A 292 17.57 -12.12 -23.49
C ILE A 292 18.30 -10.84 -23.04
N GLU A 293 19.07 -10.22 -23.92
CA GLU A 293 19.99 -9.11 -23.58
C GLU A 293 19.32 -7.83 -23.13
N GLN A 294 18.08 -7.54 -23.57
CA GLN A 294 17.36 -6.32 -23.23
C GLN A 294 16.68 -6.33 -21.83
N VAL A 295 16.90 -7.37 -21.02
CA VAL A 295 16.35 -7.46 -19.67
C VAL A 295 17.44 -7.27 -18.63
N SER A 296 17.26 -6.33 -17.71
CA SER A 296 18.18 -6.03 -16.63
C SER A 296 17.50 -6.08 -15.26
N PHE A 297 18.26 -6.44 -14.21
CA PHE A 297 17.75 -6.55 -12.84
C PHE A 297 18.60 -5.72 -11.89
N LEU A 298 17.95 -4.85 -11.11
CA LEU A 298 18.56 -4.12 -10.01
C LEU A 298 17.92 -4.53 -8.67
N PRO A 299 18.68 -4.51 -7.57
CA PRO A 299 18.11 -4.66 -6.24
C PRO A 299 17.24 -3.45 -5.89
N PHE A 300 16.62 -3.45 -4.70
CA PHE A 300 15.97 -2.26 -4.17
C PHE A 300 16.93 -1.07 -4.16
N GLN A 301 16.47 0.04 -4.69
CA GLN A 301 17.25 1.28 -4.80
C GLN A 301 16.91 2.25 -3.66
N PRO A 302 17.86 3.07 -3.21
CA PRO A 302 17.55 4.25 -2.39
C PRO A 302 16.49 5.12 -3.05
N VAL A 303 15.66 5.79 -2.24
CA VAL A 303 14.50 6.56 -2.74
C VAL A 303 14.89 7.54 -3.83
N GLY A 304 15.95 8.35 -3.63
CA GLY A 304 16.41 9.32 -4.64
C GLY A 304 16.79 8.66 -5.97
N LYS A 305 17.56 7.56 -5.93
CA LYS A 305 17.96 6.83 -7.14
C LYS A 305 16.74 6.20 -7.84
N PHE A 306 15.82 5.61 -7.07
CA PHE A 306 14.59 5.07 -7.61
C PHE A 306 13.76 6.14 -8.33
N VAL A 307 13.66 7.34 -7.75
CA VAL A 307 12.95 8.46 -8.38
C VAL A 307 13.58 8.82 -9.72
N GLN A 308 14.91 8.97 -9.77
CA GLN A 308 15.63 9.28 -11.01
C GLN A 308 15.38 8.20 -12.09
N ILE A 309 15.45 6.91 -11.73
CA ILE A 309 15.15 5.82 -12.67
C ILE A 309 13.69 5.86 -13.13
N LEU A 310 12.76 6.10 -12.20
CA LEU A 310 11.35 6.18 -12.53
C LEU A 310 11.03 7.32 -13.51
N VAL A 311 11.61 8.51 -13.28
CA VAL A 311 11.38 9.65 -14.20
C VAL A 311 12.10 9.50 -15.53
N SER A 312 13.15 8.68 -15.63
CA SER A 312 13.85 8.35 -16.85
C SER A 312 13.23 7.20 -17.65
N SER A 313 12.29 6.43 -17.07
CA SER A 313 11.55 5.37 -17.78
C SER A 313 10.45 5.94 -18.66
N ASP A 314 10.10 5.21 -19.72
CA ASP A 314 9.06 5.63 -20.68
C ASP A 314 7.67 5.13 -20.29
N ALA A 315 7.58 3.91 -19.72
CA ALA A 315 6.36 3.36 -19.15
C ALA A 315 6.66 2.42 -17.98
N CYS A 316 5.65 2.19 -17.14
CA CYS A 316 5.76 1.30 -15.99
C CYS A 316 4.86 0.07 -16.15
N LEU A 317 5.39 -1.10 -15.79
CA LEU A 317 4.70 -2.38 -15.86
C LEU A 317 4.12 -2.75 -14.49
N VAL A 318 2.86 -3.17 -14.46
CA VAL A 318 2.18 -3.60 -13.23
C VAL A 318 1.47 -4.92 -13.48
N THR A 319 1.75 -5.90 -12.63
CA THR A 319 1.09 -7.20 -12.66
C THR A 319 0.41 -7.50 -11.34
N ILE A 320 -0.65 -8.30 -11.40
CA ILE A 320 -1.26 -8.98 -10.27
C ILE A 320 -1.79 -10.34 -10.75
N ASP A 321 -1.76 -11.34 -9.90
CA ASP A 321 -2.24 -12.67 -10.25
C ASP A 321 -3.76 -12.73 -10.35
N LYS A 322 -4.23 -13.60 -11.23
CA LYS A 322 -5.65 -13.90 -11.37
C LYS A 322 -6.23 -14.41 -10.05
N GLY A 323 -7.32 -13.80 -9.61
CA GLY A 323 -7.98 -14.12 -8.34
C GLY A 323 -7.53 -13.27 -7.15
N LEU A 324 -6.54 -12.38 -7.32
CA LEU A 324 -6.13 -11.40 -6.29
C LEU A 324 -6.63 -9.99 -6.55
N GLU A 325 -7.19 -9.73 -7.73
CA GLU A 325 -7.55 -8.41 -8.24
C GLU A 325 -8.49 -7.61 -7.32
N ASN A 326 -9.35 -8.35 -6.60
CA ASN A 326 -10.37 -7.78 -5.70
C ASN A 326 -10.04 -7.99 -4.21
N LEU A 327 -8.83 -8.44 -3.89
CA LEU A 327 -8.38 -8.74 -2.53
C LEU A 327 -7.28 -7.82 -2.02
N ALA A 328 -6.54 -7.22 -2.95
CA ALA A 328 -5.44 -6.29 -2.68
C ALA A 328 -5.27 -5.31 -3.85
N LEU A 329 -4.72 -4.13 -3.58
CA LEU A 329 -4.46 -3.12 -4.60
C LEU A 329 -2.96 -2.80 -4.68
N PRO A 330 -2.30 -2.97 -5.85
CA PRO A 330 -0.89 -2.60 -6.02
C PRO A 330 -0.67 -1.09 -5.88
N SER A 331 -0.21 -0.66 -4.72
CA SER A 331 -0.04 0.78 -4.40
C SER A 331 0.95 1.52 -5.32
N ARG A 332 1.84 0.78 -5.99
CA ARG A 332 2.86 1.35 -6.90
C ARG A 332 2.27 2.15 -8.07
N ILE A 333 1.02 1.84 -8.49
CA ILE A 333 0.37 2.59 -9.57
C ILE A 333 0.26 4.08 -9.24
N PHE A 334 -0.04 4.43 -8.01
CA PHE A 334 -0.17 5.82 -7.57
C PHE A 334 1.18 6.56 -7.61
N THR A 335 2.26 5.85 -7.31
CA THR A 335 3.63 6.37 -7.44
C THR A 335 3.99 6.60 -8.91
N PHE A 336 3.64 5.68 -9.81
CA PHE A 336 3.88 5.84 -11.25
C PHE A 336 3.04 6.97 -11.84
N MET A 337 1.76 7.06 -11.48
CA MET A 337 0.90 8.17 -11.88
C MET A 337 1.42 9.52 -11.34
N SER A 338 1.92 9.56 -10.10
CA SER A 338 2.51 10.78 -9.52
C SER A 338 3.75 11.26 -10.28
N ALA A 339 4.52 10.35 -10.85
CA ALA A 339 5.66 10.66 -11.73
C ALA A 339 5.25 10.95 -13.19
N GLY A 340 3.96 10.93 -13.51
CA GLY A 340 3.47 11.15 -14.88
C GLY A 340 3.87 10.04 -15.85
N LYS A 341 4.03 8.80 -15.35
CA LYS A 341 4.37 7.67 -16.22
C LYS A 341 3.13 6.92 -16.65
N PRO A 342 3.00 6.60 -17.95
CA PRO A 342 1.93 5.73 -18.42
C PRO A 342 2.15 4.31 -17.87
N ILE A 343 1.04 3.60 -17.65
CA ILE A 343 1.06 2.30 -16.98
C ILE A 343 0.55 1.22 -17.94
N ILE A 344 1.33 0.17 -18.12
CA ILE A 344 0.91 -1.05 -18.80
C ILE A 344 0.56 -2.08 -17.72
N THR A 345 -0.72 -2.37 -17.59
CA THR A 345 -1.19 -3.40 -16.66
C THR A 345 -1.25 -4.76 -17.36
N ILE A 346 -0.76 -5.80 -16.69
CA ILE A 346 -0.74 -7.18 -17.18
C ILE A 346 -1.61 -8.00 -16.24
N MET A 347 -2.92 -8.00 -16.48
CA MET A 347 -3.92 -8.61 -15.60
C MET A 347 -5.28 -8.72 -16.27
N ASN A 348 -6.23 -9.32 -15.54
CA ASN A 348 -7.64 -9.33 -15.98
C ASN A 348 -8.15 -7.88 -16.18
N PRO A 349 -8.81 -7.55 -17.31
CA PRO A 349 -9.34 -6.21 -17.58
C PRO A 349 -10.43 -5.76 -16.59
N GLU A 350 -11.03 -6.70 -15.84
CA GLU A 350 -12.01 -6.40 -14.80
C GLU A 350 -11.36 -6.11 -13.42
N ALA A 351 -10.04 -6.24 -13.31
CA ALA A 351 -9.32 -5.84 -12.10
C ALA A 351 -9.43 -4.33 -11.88
N ASP A 352 -9.58 -3.92 -10.62
CA ASP A 352 -9.74 -2.49 -10.26
C ASP A 352 -8.62 -1.60 -10.82
N VAL A 353 -7.37 -2.09 -10.79
CA VAL A 353 -6.23 -1.37 -11.36
C VAL A 353 -6.38 -1.20 -12.87
N ALA A 354 -6.76 -2.25 -13.60
CA ALA A 354 -6.97 -2.17 -15.05
C ALA A 354 -8.11 -1.19 -15.37
N LYS A 355 -9.18 -1.19 -14.60
CA LYS A 355 -10.29 -0.22 -14.73
C LYS A 355 -9.81 1.21 -14.49
N ILE A 356 -9.09 1.47 -13.41
CA ILE A 356 -8.54 2.80 -13.10
C ILE A 356 -7.70 3.31 -14.29
N ILE A 357 -6.82 2.49 -14.84
CA ILE A 357 -5.94 2.88 -15.95
C ILE A 357 -6.73 3.14 -17.22
N ARG A 358 -7.69 2.28 -17.56
CA ARG A 358 -8.53 2.40 -18.77
C ARG A 358 -9.47 3.61 -18.68
N GLU A 359 -10.23 3.75 -17.62
CA GLU A 359 -11.23 4.80 -17.43
C GLU A 359 -10.62 6.20 -17.37
N ASN A 360 -9.41 6.30 -16.86
CA ASN A 360 -8.67 7.56 -16.80
C ASN A 360 -7.70 7.76 -17.95
N ASN A 361 -7.66 6.87 -18.94
CA ASN A 361 -6.78 6.93 -20.10
C ASN A 361 -5.29 7.09 -19.74
N CYS A 362 -4.85 6.39 -18.67
CA CYS A 362 -3.50 6.52 -18.09
C CYS A 362 -2.51 5.48 -18.61
N GLY A 363 -2.90 4.65 -19.57
CA GLY A 363 -2.08 3.56 -20.06
C GLY A 363 -2.89 2.49 -20.81
N TRP A 364 -2.46 1.23 -20.70
CA TRP A 364 -3.02 0.09 -21.41
C TRP A 364 -3.16 -1.12 -20.50
N ASN A 365 -4.02 -2.05 -20.89
CA ASN A 365 -4.12 -3.36 -20.26
C ASN A 365 -3.91 -4.45 -21.29
N VAL A 366 -3.10 -5.44 -20.94
CA VAL A 366 -2.83 -6.65 -21.73
C VAL A 366 -2.92 -7.88 -20.82
N GLN A 367 -3.09 -9.06 -21.38
CA GLN A 367 -3.22 -10.30 -20.61
C GLN A 367 -2.14 -11.33 -20.97
N THR A 368 -1.54 -11.22 -22.15
CA THR A 368 -0.60 -12.18 -22.70
C THR A 368 0.72 -11.53 -23.12
N SER A 369 1.73 -12.35 -23.32
CA SER A 369 3.03 -11.91 -23.84
C SER A 369 2.94 -11.41 -25.29
N ASP A 370 2.03 -11.98 -26.08
CA ASP A 370 1.79 -11.55 -27.47
C ASP A 370 1.20 -10.15 -27.50
N GLU A 371 0.13 -9.91 -26.72
CA GLU A 371 -0.48 -8.59 -26.61
C GLU A 371 0.51 -7.54 -26.10
N LEU A 372 1.36 -7.91 -25.11
CA LEU A 372 2.38 -6.99 -24.61
C LEU A 372 3.43 -6.67 -25.69
N ALA A 373 3.89 -7.67 -26.41
CA ALA A 373 4.88 -7.46 -27.48
C ALA A 373 4.31 -6.61 -28.61
N GLU A 374 3.07 -6.87 -29.06
CA GLU A 374 2.38 -6.09 -30.07
C GLU A 374 2.18 -4.64 -29.65
N LEU A 375 1.72 -4.42 -28.42
CA LEU A 375 1.58 -3.07 -27.84
C LEU A 375 2.91 -2.32 -27.90
N ILE A 376 4.01 -2.94 -27.46
CA ILE A 376 5.34 -2.30 -27.45
C ILE A 376 5.80 -1.96 -28.86
N LEU A 377 5.58 -2.85 -29.86
CA LEU A 377 5.87 -2.56 -31.27
C LEU A 377 5.10 -1.36 -31.80
N ASN A 378 3.86 -1.17 -31.38
CA ASN A 378 3.05 -0.01 -31.74
C ASN A 378 3.57 1.26 -31.07
N LEU A 379 3.95 1.19 -29.79
CA LEU A 379 4.54 2.32 -29.05
C LEU A 379 5.91 2.76 -29.60
N LEU A 380 6.69 1.83 -30.14
CA LEU A 380 7.94 2.17 -30.86
C LEU A 380 7.68 2.98 -32.13
N LYS A 381 6.54 2.77 -32.77
CA LYS A 381 6.14 3.53 -33.98
C LYS A 381 5.54 4.91 -33.62
N ASP A 382 4.80 4.99 -32.54
CA ASP A 382 4.17 6.23 -32.04
C ASP A 382 4.49 6.52 -30.57
N PRO A 383 5.67 7.09 -30.28
CA PRO A 383 6.06 7.45 -28.92
C PRO A 383 5.27 8.66 -28.37
N ILE A 384 4.48 9.35 -29.19
CA ILE A 384 3.68 10.51 -28.74
C ILE A 384 2.58 10.03 -27.79
N GLU A 385 2.01 8.85 -28.05
CA GLU A 385 0.96 8.26 -27.19
C GLU A 385 1.45 8.04 -25.75
N LEU A 386 2.71 7.59 -25.56
CA LEU A 386 3.32 7.46 -24.21
C LEU A 386 3.27 8.78 -23.43
N LYS A 387 3.67 9.88 -24.08
CA LYS A 387 3.68 11.21 -23.45
C LYS A 387 2.26 11.68 -23.10
N GLN A 388 1.30 11.43 -23.98
CA GLN A 388 -0.10 11.81 -23.76
C GLN A 388 -0.69 11.06 -22.55
N LYS A 389 -0.53 9.74 -22.49
CA LYS A 389 -1.01 8.91 -21.39
C LYS A 389 -0.26 9.22 -20.08
N GLY A 390 1.02 9.54 -20.14
CA GLY A 390 1.79 10.00 -18.98
C GLY A 390 1.25 11.31 -18.40
N LYS A 391 0.97 12.31 -19.24
CA LYS A 391 0.32 13.56 -18.83
C LYS A 391 -1.04 13.30 -18.18
N GLN A 392 -1.83 12.39 -18.77
CA GLN A 392 -3.13 12.03 -18.22
C GLN A 392 -3.01 11.29 -16.88
N ALA A 393 -2.03 10.41 -16.72
CA ALA A 393 -1.73 9.74 -15.46
C ALA A 393 -1.42 10.76 -14.36
N ARG A 394 -0.56 11.74 -14.63
CA ARG A 394 -0.27 12.84 -13.70
C ARG A 394 -1.51 13.66 -13.35
N LYS A 395 -2.30 14.04 -14.34
CA LYS A 395 -3.55 14.79 -14.15
C LYS A 395 -4.53 14.02 -13.25
N THR A 396 -4.70 12.72 -13.50
CA THR A 396 -5.57 11.85 -12.70
C THR A 396 -5.07 11.74 -11.26
N TYR A 397 -3.75 11.55 -11.07
CA TYR A 397 -3.16 11.56 -9.74
C TYR A 397 -3.45 12.84 -8.97
N LEU A 398 -3.18 14.00 -9.57
CA LEU A 398 -3.42 15.31 -8.94
C LEU A 398 -4.90 15.54 -8.59
N ASN A 399 -5.80 15.01 -9.39
CA ASN A 399 -7.23 15.19 -9.20
C ASN A 399 -7.84 14.20 -8.19
N GLN A 400 -7.37 12.95 -8.13
CA GLN A 400 -8.04 11.89 -7.39
C GLN A 400 -7.20 11.27 -6.27
N PHE A 401 -5.87 11.16 -6.46
CA PHE A 401 -5.02 10.31 -5.61
C PHE A 401 -3.96 11.08 -4.82
N ARG A 402 -4.09 12.39 -4.68
CA ARG A 402 -3.19 13.19 -3.85
C ARG A 402 -3.40 12.88 -2.36
N ARG A 403 -2.29 12.76 -1.64
CA ARG A 403 -2.25 12.50 -0.19
C ARG A 403 -3.17 13.44 0.61
N ASP A 404 -3.05 14.74 0.38
CA ASP A 404 -3.83 15.76 1.12
C ASP A 404 -5.35 15.59 0.94
N LYS A 405 -5.80 15.27 -0.28
CA LYS A 405 -7.21 15.01 -0.58
C LYS A 405 -7.72 13.77 0.15
N LEU A 406 -6.94 12.69 0.14
CA LEU A 406 -7.33 11.42 0.75
C LEU A 406 -7.26 11.49 2.29
N ILE A 407 -6.27 12.18 2.85
CA ILE A 407 -6.23 12.49 4.29
C ILE A 407 -7.46 13.31 4.72
N LYS A 408 -7.90 14.27 3.90
CA LYS A 408 -9.13 15.03 4.16
C LYS A 408 -10.36 14.11 4.22
N GLN A 409 -10.45 13.09 3.35
CA GLN A 409 -11.53 12.10 3.40
C GLN A 409 -11.49 11.29 4.71
N TYR A 410 -10.31 10.83 5.14
CA TYR A 410 -10.15 10.20 6.46
C TYR A 410 -10.60 11.13 7.59
N ALA A 411 -10.22 12.40 7.55
CA ALA A 411 -10.60 13.37 8.57
C ALA A 411 -12.15 13.59 8.61
N GLN A 412 -12.80 13.61 7.45
CA GLN A 412 -14.26 13.69 7.35
C GLN A 412 -14.96 12.46 7.90
N LEU A 413 -14.45 11.26 7.54
CA LEU A 413 -14.98 9.98 8.02
C LEU A 413 -14.90 9.84 9.54
N LEU A 414 -13.83 10.36 10.13
CA LEU A 414 -13.56 10.23 11.56
C LEU A 414 -14.20 11.35 12.39
N LYS A 415 -14.73 12.40 11.78
CA LYS A 415 -15.57 13.42 12.44
C LYS A 415 -16.98 12.91 12.66
#